data_cdae7ae915e51f34a86ee26ed01e6f9c
#
_entry.id   cdae7ae915e51f34a86ee26ed01e6f9c
#
_cell.length_a   1.000
_cell.length_b   1.000
_cell.length_c   1.000
_cell.angle_alpha   90.00
_cell.angle_beta   90.00
_cell.angle_gamma   90.00
#
_symmetry.space_group_name_H-M   'P 1'
#
loop_
_entity.id
_entity.type
_entity.pdbx_description
1 polymer ?
#
loop_
_entity_poly.entity_id
_entity_poly.type
_entity_poly.pdbx_seq_one_letter_code
_entity_poly.pdbx_strand_id
1 'polypeptide(L)'
;MKNAETNDKKLDEFLTACVVKQVKAQGFVPLEVTGVDVGKLELDMKNGTYGELHFVSLFCKSRTSDNEKYLAILPVKGAANLAAMLLNAVAKIKEEEGE
;
A
#
# COMPACT_ATOMS: atom_id res chain seq x y z
N MET A 1 -26.66 -0.83 -6.55
CA MET A 1 -27.11 0.18 -7.49
C MET A 1 -26.04 0.46 -8.52
N LYS A 2 -26.46 0.53 -9.76
CA LYS A 2 -25.55 0.71 -10.88
C LYS A 2 -24.73 1.98 -10.81
N ASN A 3 -25.33 3.04 -10.30
CA ASN A 3 -24.67 4.34 -10.26
C ASN A 3 -23.62 4.45 -9.18
N ALA A 4 -23.69 3.61 -8.15
CA ALA A 4 -22.75 3.67 -7.05
C ALA A 4 -21.34 3.30 -7.50
N GLU A 5 -21.19 2.23 -8.27
CA GLU A 5 -19.88 1.82 -8.77
C GLU A 5 -19.29 2.86 -9.70
N THR A 6 -20.09 3.40 -10.60
CA THR A 6 -19.63 4.43 -11.53
C THR A 6 -19.22 5.69 -10.78
N ASN A 7 -19.98 6.07 -9.76
CA ASN A 7 -19.67 7.24 -8.96
C ASN A 7 -18.41 7.04 -8.14
N ASP A 8 -18.22 5.84 -7.58
CA ASP A 8 -17.03 5.53 -6.82
C ASP A 8 -15.77 5.60 -7.69
N LYS A 9 -15.87 5.10 -8.91
CA LYS A 9 -14.76 5.14 -9.84
C LYS A 9 -14.41 6.58 -10.23
N LYS A 10 -15.41 7.40 -10.52
CA LYS A 10 -15.20 8.80 -10.85
C LYS A 10 -14.63 9.57 -9.67
N LEU A 11 -15.11 9.26 -8.47
CA LEU A 11 -14.61 9.89 -7.26
C LEU A 11 -13.16 9.52 -7.03
N ASP A 12 -12.81 8.25 -7.23
CA ASP A 12 -11.42 7.81 -7.10
C ASP A 12 -10.52 8.53 -8.11
N GLU A 13 -10.94 8.65 -9.35
CA GLU A 13 -10.20 9.37 -10.37
C GLU A 13 -10.00 10.84 -10.01
N PHE A 14 -11.06 11.47 -9.51
CA PHE A 14 -11.01 12.86 -9.09
C PHE A 14 -10.07 13.06 -7.91
N LEU A 15 -10.19 12.21 -6.89
CA LEU A 15 -9.33 12.26 -5.72
C LEU A 15 -7.88 12.02 -6.10
N THR A 16 -7.64 11.06 -6.99
CA THR A 16 -6.29 10.78 -7.47
C THR A 16 -5.70 12.02 -8.13
N ALA A 17 -6.46 12.67 -8.99
CA ALA A 17 -5.96 13.88 -9.68
C ALA A 17 -5.64 15.00 -8.70
N CYS A 18 -6.49 15.21 -7.72
CA CYS A 18 -6.28 16.27 -6.72
C CYS A 18 -5.08 15.97 -5.82
N VAL A 19 -5.01 14.75 -5.31
CA VAL A 19 -3.96 14.34 -4.38
C VAL A 19 -2.61 14.28 -5.09
N VAL A 20 -2.59 13.82 -6.34
CA VAL A 20 -1.35 13.74 -7.13
C VAL A 20 -0.69 15.11 -7.23
N LYS A 21 -1.47 16.15 -7.48
CA LYS A 21 -0.93 17.51 -7.58
C LYS A 21 -0.25 17.93 -6.28
N GLN A 22 -0.91 17.70 -5.14
CA GLN A 22 -0.39 18.09 -3.84
C GLN A 22 0.85 17.28 -3.46
N VAL A 23 0.81 15.98 -3.69
CA VAL A 23 1.90 15.07 -3.35
C VAL A 23 3.14 15.39 -4.16
N LYS A 24 2.98 15.65 -5.45
CA LYS A 24 4.10 16.02 -6.33
C LYS A 24 4.72 17.35 -5.90
N ALA A 25 3.89 18.31 -5.51
CA ALA A 25 4.39 19.59 -5.05
C ALA A 25 5.27 19.46 -3.80
N GLN A 26 5.03 18.43 -3.00
CA GLN A 26 5.81 18.14 -1.79
C GLN A 26 7.03 17.25 -2.07
N GLY A 27 7.22 16.85 -3.31
CA GLY A 27 8.35 16.00 -3.69
C GLY A 27 8.13 14.51 -3.53
N PHE A 28 6.89 14.07 -3.32
CA PHE A 28 6.57 12.66 -3.20
C PHE A 28 6.07 12.10 -4.52
N VAL A 29 6.25 10.79 -4.68
CA VAL A 29 5.67 10.05 -5.80
C VAL A 29 4.43 9.33 -5.29
N PRO A 30 3.24 9.68 -5.82
CA PRO A 30 2.02 9.00 -5.38
C PRO A 30 1.98 7.59 -5.94
N LEU A 31 1.75 6.61 -5.08
CA LEU A 31 1.74 5.20 -5.44
C LEU A 31 0.38 4.57 -5.27
N GLU A 32 0.13 3.58 -6.08
CA GLU A 32 -1.04 2.72 -5.95
C GLU A 32 -0.57 1.31 -5.63
N VAL A 33 -1.12 0.70 -4.58
CA VAL A 33 -0.80 -0.69 -4.26
C VAL A 33 -1.58 -1.60 -5.20
N THR A 34 -0.86 -2.44 -5.93
CA THR A 34 -1.47 -3.33 -6.91
C THR A 34 -1.55 -4.77 -6.45
N GLY A 35 -0.78 -5.13 -5.43
CA GLY A 35 -0.82 -6.49 -4.92
C GLY A 35 0.01 -6.68 -3.67
N VAL A 36 -0.20 -7.81 -3.03
CA VAL A 36 0.52 -8.21 -1.83
C VAL A 36 0.88 -9.69 -1.97
N ASP A 37 2.09 -10.03 -1.58
CA ASP A 37 2.53 -11.41 -1.61
C ASP A 37 3.40 -11.69 -0.39
N VAL A 38 3.61 -12.97 -0.11
CA VAL A 38 4.49 -13.39 0.97
C VAL A 38 5.75 -14.00 0.39
N GLY A 39 6.86 -13.78 1.07
CA GLY A 39 8.12 -14.32 0.64
C GLY A 39 8.86 -14.98 1.79
N LYS A 40 9.83 -15.78 1.43
CA LYS A 40 10.65 -16.48 2.39
C LYS A 40 12.08 -16.48 1.89
N LEU A 41 12.99 -16.16 2.81
CA LEU A 41 14.43 -16.19 2.55
C LEU A 41 15.05 -17.24 3.46
N GLU A 42 15.80 -18.12 2.87
CA GLU A 42 16.57 -19.11 3.63
C GLU A 42 17.94 -18.55 3.91
N LEU A 43 18.32 -18.56 5.17
CA LEU A 43 19.58 -17.99 5.61
C LEU A 43 20.50 -19.08 6.13
N ASP A 44 21.74 -19.09 5.65
CA ASP A 44 22.77 -19.97 6.14
C ASP A 44 23.55 -19.20 7.20
N MET A 45 23.31 -19.54 8.45
CA MET A 45 23.91 -18.84 9.57
C MET A 45 25.37 -19.26 9.76
N LYS A 46 26.19 -18.31 10.23
CA LYS A 46 27.62 -18.56 10.42
C LYS A 46 27.93 -19.70 11.39
N ASN A 47 27.00 -20.01 12.28
CA ASN A 47 27.19 -21.10 13.25
C ASN A 47 26.71 -22.44 12.73
N GLY A 48 26.43 -22.54 11.44
CA GLY A 48 25.97 -23.80 10.85
C GLY A 48 24.50 -24.09 11.01
N THR A 49 23.74 -23.19 11.63
CA THR A 49 22.31 -23.35 11.74
C THR A 49 21.60 -22.77 10.54
N TYR A 50 20.40 -23.28 10.27
CA TYR A 50 19.57 -22.86 9.16
C TYR A 50 18.47 -21.97 9.68
N GLY A 51 18.30 -20.81 9.05
CA GLY A 51 17.26 -19.88 9.45
C GLY A 51 16.36 -19.54 8.28
N GLU A 52 15.12 -19.19 8.56
CA GLU A 52 14.18 -18.71 7.57
C GLU A 52 13.68 -17.33 7.99
N LEU A 53 13.60 -16.45 7.00
CA LEU A 53 13.07 -15.12 7.21
C LEU A 53 11.84 -14.94 6.31
N HIS A 54 10.71 -14.69 6.93
CA HIS A 54 9.47 -14.41 6.20
C HIS A 54 9.28 -12.90 6.07
N PHE A 55 8.75 -12.48 4.94
CA PHE A 55 8.49 -11.08 4.70
C PHE A 55 7.24 -10.91 3.83
N VAL A 56 6.75 -9.67 3.80
CA VAL A 56 5.59 -9.31 2.98
C VAL A 56 6.06 -8.34 1.90
N SER A 57 5.65 -8.58 0.68
CA SER A 57 5.95 -7.71 -0.45
C SER A 57 4.70 -6.92 -0.84
N LEU A 58 4.84 -5.60 -0.94
CA LEU A 58 3.79 -4.75 -1.49
C LEU A 58 4.21 -4.33 -2.89
N PHE A 59 3.42 -4.74 -3.87
CA PHE A 59 3.63 -4.32 -5.24
C PHE A 59 2.90 -3.02 -5.49
N CYS A 60 3.61 -2.03 -5.98
CA CYS A 60 3.07 -0.69 -6.19
C CYS A 60 3.42 -0.20 -7.58
N LYS A 61 2.63 0.70 -8.08
CA LYS A 61 2.97 1.42 -9.31
C LYS A 61 2.74 2.90 -9.09
N SER A 62 3.43 3.72 -9.87
CA SER A 62 3.23 5.16 -9.83
C SER A 62 1.87 5.50 -10.43
N ARG A 63 1.13 6.40 -9.79
CA ARG A 63 -0.15 6.87 -10.34
C ARG A 63 0.06 7.84 -11.49
N THR A 64 1.30 8.28 -11.71
CA THR A 64 1.62 9.27 -12.74
C THR A 64 2.43 8.72 -13.89
N SER A 65 2.93 7.49 -13.78
CA SER A 65 3.72 6.87 -14.84
C SER A 65 3.50 5.36 -14.82
N ASP A 66 3.02 4.83 -15.93
CA ASP A 66 2.74 3.40 -16.03
C ASP A 66 4.00 2.53 -16.04
N ASN A 67 5.15 3.14 -16.32
CA ASN A 67 6.39 2.40 -16.42
C ASN A 67 7.13 2.26 -15.09
N GLU A 68 6.74 3.02 -14.07
CA GLU A 68 7.40 2.98 -12.78
C GLU A 68 6.71 2.00 -11.85
N LYS A 69 7.43 0.94 -11.51
CA LYS A 69 6.95 -0.08 -10.60
C LYS A 69 7.84 -0.10 -9.37
N TYR A 70 7.23 -0.28 -8.22
CA TYR A 70 7.94 -0.25 -6.95
C TYR A 70 7.56 -1.48 -6.13
N LEU A 71 8.51 -1.93 -5.35
CA LEU A 71 8.31 -3.06 -4.45
C LEU A 71 8.75 -2.65 -3.06
N ALA A 72 7.83 -2.69 -2.12
CA ALA A 72 8.17 -2.48 -0.71
C ALA A 72 8.28 -3.83 -0.04
N ILE A 73 9.36 -4.04 0.70
CA ILE A 73 9.59 -5.28 1.42
C ILE A 73 9.48 -4.98 2.91
N LEU A 74 8.55 -5.67 3.57
CA LEU A 74 8.24 -5.42 4.96
C LEU A 74 8.51 -6.67 5.79
N PRO A 75 9.18 -6.53 6.94
CA PRO A 75 9.21 -7.64 7.89
C PRO A 75 7.80 -7.90 8.41
N VAL A 76 7.56 -9.10 8.92
CA VAL A 76 6.22 -9.50 9.36
C VAL A 76 5.66 -8.49 10.37
N LYS A 77 6.48 -8.08 11.33
CA LYS A 77 6.06 -7.11 12.35
C LYS A 77 5.70 -5.76 11.74
N GLY A 78 6.50 -5.30 10.79
CA GLY A 78 6.23 -4.05 10.09
C GLY A 78 4.96 -4.11 9.27
N ALA A 79 4.71 -5.24 8.63
CA ALA A 79 3.48 -5.44 7.86
C ALA A 79 2.26 -5.43 8.78
N ALA A 80 2.35 -6.08 9.94
CA ALA A 80 1.25 -6.08 10.91
C ALA A 80 0.96 -4.68 11.44
N ASN A 81 2.02 -3.90 11.72
CA ASN A 81 1.86 -2.52 12.16
C ASN A 81 1.21 -1.65 11.10
N LEU A 82 1.62 -1.82 9.85
CA LEU A 82 1.02 -1.09 8.75
C LEU A 82 -0.46 -1.42 8.61
N ALA A 83 -0.82 -2.69 8.71
CA ALA A 83 -2.21 -3.11 8.64
C ALA A 83 -3.05 -2.44 9.74
N ALA A 84 -2.52 -2.39 10.96
CA ALA A 84 -3.22 -1.75 12.08
C ALA A 84 -3.40 -0.25 11.82
N MET A 85 -2.37 0.41 11.31
CA MET A 85 -2.46 1.84 11.00
C MET A 85 -3.50 2.12 9.92
N LEU A 86 -3.54 1.28 8.89
CA LEU A 86 -4.52 1.43 7.81
C LEU A 86 -5.94 1.24 8.32
N LEU A 87 -6.16 0.23 9.16
CA LEU A 87 -7.48 -0.02 9.74
C LEU A 87 -7.93 1.13 10.64
N ASN A 88 -7.00 1.67 11.42
CA ASN A 88 -7.30 2.85 12.26
C ASN A 88 -7.68 4.06 11.43
N ALA A 89 -6.98 4.27 10.31
CA ALA A 89 -7.30 5.39 9.43
C ALA A 89 -8.69 5.23 8.83
N VAL A 90 -9.03 4.02 8.40
CA VAL A 90 -10.37 3.74 7.86
C VAL A 90 -11.44 3.97 8.92
N ALA A 91 -11.18 3.53 10.15
CA ALA A 91 -12.13 3.73 11.25
C ALA A 91 -12.38 5.20 11.54
N LYS A 92 -11.33 6.04 11.49
CA LYS A 92 -11.46 7.48 11.68
C LYS A 92 -12.34 8.11 10.62
N ILE A 93 -12.16 7.70 9.37
CA ILE A 93 -12.97 8.21 8.27
C ILE A 93 -14.45 7.86 8.49
N LYS A 94 -14.72 6.63 8.89
CA LYS A 94 -16.09 6.18 9.15
C LYS A 94 -16.74 6.95 10.29
N GLU A 95 -15.99 7.25 11.34
CA GLU A 95 -16.49 8.06 12.45
C GLU A 95 -16.87 9.46 11.97
N GLU A 96 -16.03 10.08 11.14
CA GLU A 96 -16.28 11.42 10.61
C GLU A 96 -17.51 11.43 9.70
N GLU A 97 -17.76 10.33 9.01
CA GLU A 97 -18.93 10.19 8.14
C GLU A 97 -20.21 9.85 8.90
N GLY A 98 -20.12 9.66 10.21
CA GLY A 98 -21.29 9.35 11.04
C GLY A 98 -21.73 7.91 10.97
N GLU A 99 -20.85 7.02 10.60
CA GLU A 99 -21.15 5.58 10.49
C GLU A 99 -20.61 4.77 11.66
#